data_f455227e010a9ad3d37a9ac8a701a526
#
_entry.id   f455227e010a9ad3d37a9ac8a701a526
#
_cell.length_a   1.000
_cell.length_b   1.000
_cell.length_c   1.000
_cell.angle_alpha   90.00
_cell.angle_beta   90.00
_cell.angle_gamma   90.00
#
_symmetry.space_group_name_H-M   'P 1'
#
loop_
_entity.id
_entity.type
_entity.pdbx_description
1 polymer ?
#
loop_
_entity_poly.entity_id
_entity_poly.type
_entity_poly.pdbx_seq_one_letter_code
_entity_poly.pdbx_strand_id
1 'polypeptide(L)'
;KYLRMNFYQQYSDSGVPFLDYRCTLESDNLIIFGHNMRNGTMFSSLREYLNDGRLSSNPTILLETEDGAHEFTIFAVACVDKLDSWYSFIDAESEDAFNEAVQRVIQNAYYTNGDAPVYGDRLLTLSTCYGSTRSSRLIIIAKEENANVWKTESADAGTDGGNSDEGLLRY
;
A
#
# COMPACT_ATOMS: atom_id res chain seq x y z
N LYS A 1 -16.96 9.47 -3.56
CA LYS A 1 -16.85 10.44 -2.49
C LYS A 1 -15.38 10.89 -2.33
N TYR A 2 -14.45 10.00 -2.01
CA TYR A 2 -13.06 10.30 -1.66
C TYR A 2 -12.22 10.95 -2.78
N LEU A 3 -12.53 10.69 -4.03
CA LEU A 3 -11.85 11.28 -5.19
C LEU A 3 -11.99 12.82 -5.31
N ARG A 4 -12.94 13.43 -4.62
CA ARG A 4 -13.22 14.87 -4.68
C ARG A 4 -13.42 15.50 -3.32
N MET A 5 -12.95 14.85 -2.26
CA MET A 5 -13.06 15.33 -0.89
C MET A 5 -11.73 15.15 -0.16
N ASN A 6 -11.34 16.15 0.63
CA ASN A 6 -10.19 16.01 1.52
C ASN A 6 -10.57 15.24 2.81
N PHE A 7 -9.60 15.04 3.68
CA PHE A 7 -9.79 14.37 4.96
C PHE A 7 -10.91 15.00 5.82
N TYR A 8 -11.08 16.33 5.75
CA TYR A 8 -12.11 17.07 6.48
C TYR A 8 -13.48 17.08 5.78
N GLN A 9 -13.69 16.21 4.78
CA GLN A 9 -14.92 16.12 3.97
C GLN A 9 -15.27 17.39 3.19
N GLN A 10 -14.32 18.25 2.94
CA GLN A 10 -14.46 19.42 2.09
C GLN A 10 -14.07 19.08 0.65
N TYR A 11 -14.64 19.81 -0.32
CA TYR A 11 -14.27 19.63 -1.73
C TYR A 11 -12.77 19.86 -1.95
N SER A 12 -12.15 18.96 -2.67
CA SER A 12 -10.74 19.02 -3.05
C SER A 12 -10.52 18.33 -4.38
N ASP A 13 -9.87 19.01 -5.33
CA ASP A 13 -9.53 18.42 -6.63
C ASP A 13 -8.55 17.23 -6.49
N SER A 14 -7.72 17.27 -5.47
CA SER A 14 -6.74 16.20 -5.19
C SER A 14 -7.38 14.97 -4.52
N GLY A 15 -8.54 15.14 -3.87
CA GLY A 15 -9.12 14.07 -3.05
C GLY A 15 -8.18 13.60 -1.94
N VAL A 16 -8.37 12.37 -1.51
CA VAL A 16 -7.45 11.61 -0.64
C VAL A 16 -7.26 10.21 -1.19
N PRO A 17 -6.13 9.54 -0.94
CA PRO A 17 -6.02 8.09 -1.14
C PRO A 17 -7.08 7.37 -0.30
N PHE A 18 -7.62 6.28 -0.82
CA PHE A 18 -8.65 5.51 -0.12
C PHE A 18 -8.54 4.03 -0.42
N LEU A 19 -8.84 3.22 0.59
CA LEU A 19 -8.94 1.77 0.48
C LEU A 19 -10.18 1.39 -0.35
N ASP A 20 -10.09 0.33 -1.15
CA ASP A 20 -11.26 -0.25 -1.81
C ASP A 20 -12.30 -0.64 -0.74
N TYR A 21 -13.56 -0.33 -1.00
CA TYR A 21 -14.64 -0.55 -0.03
C TYR A 21 -14.88 -2.03 0.30
N ARG A 22 -14.35 -2.94 -0.49
CA ARG A 22 -14.42 -4.39 -0.28
C ARG A 22 -13.32 -4.91 0.64
N CYS A 23 -12.20 -4.16 0.75
CA CYS A 23 -11.09 -4.55 1.61
C CYS A 23 -11.40 -4.24 3.07
N THR A 24 -10.97 -5.14 3.94
CA THR A 24 -10.74 -4.92 5.38
C THR A 24 -9.24 -4.94 5.65
N LEU A 25 -8.80 -4.62 6.87
CA LEU A 25 -7.37 -4.70 7.21
C LEU A 25 -6.84 -6.13 7.24
N GLU A 26 -7.71 -7.13 7.27
CA GLU A 26 -7.38 -8.55 7.24
C GLU A 26 -7.36 -9.16 5.82
N SER A 27 -7.78 -8.39 4.80
CA SER A 27 -7.82 -8.88 3.42
C SER A 27 -6.44 -9.26 2.89
N ASP A 28 -6.38 -10.29 2.03
CA ASP A 28 -5.14 -10.77 1.41
C ASP A 28 -4.52 -9.72 0.49
N ASN A 29 -5.32 -8.85 -0.13
CA ASN A 29 -4.85 -7.78 -1.01
C ASN A 29 -5.54 -6.45 -0.68
N LEU A 30 -4.82 -5.58 0.00
CA LEU A 30 -5.26 -4.21 0.32
C LEU A 30 -5.10 -3.32 -0.91
N ILE A 31 -6.20 -2.88 -1.52
CA ILE A 31 -6.14 -2.02 -2.72
C ILE A 31 -6.40 -0.58 -2.34
N ILE A 32 -5.40 0.29 -2.50
CA ILE A 32 -5.50 1.72 -2.23
C ILE A 32 -5.46 2.50 -3.55
N PHE A 33 -6.48 3.32 -3.78
CA PHE A 33 -6.58 4.21 -4.93
C PHE A 33 -6.15 5.62 -4.58
N GLY A 34 -5.45 6.28 -5.51
CA GLY A 34 -5.08 7.68 -5.40
C GLY A 34 -5.01 8.37 -6.76
N HIS A 35 -5.21 9.68 -6.78
CA HIS A 35 -5.10 10.48 -8.01
C HIS A 35 -3.65 10.59 -8.50
N ASN A 36 -3.48 10.57 -9.84
CA ASN A 36 -2.26 10.99 -10.49
C ASN A 36 -2.39 12.48 -10.84
N MET A 37 -1.92 13.36 -9.95
CA MET A 37 -2.04 14.80 -10.11
C MET A 37 -0.91 15.36 -10.96
N ARG A 38 -1.24 16.32 -11.88
CA ARG A 38 -0.23 16.96 -12.74
C ARG A 38 0.80 17.80 -11.97
N ASN A 39 0.43 18.27 -10.78
CA ASN A 39 1.30 19.06 -9.91
C ASN A 39 2.27 18.22 -9.06
N GLY A 40 2.34 16.91 -9.28
CA GLY A 40 3.26 16.03 -8.57
C GLY A 40 2.76 15.52 -7.21
N THR A 41 1.51 15.82 -6.82
CA THR A 41 0.94 15.37 -5.54
C THR A 41 0.17 14.05 -5.69
N MET A 42 -0.29 13.50 -4.54
CA MET A 42 -0.98 12.21 -4.42
C MET A 42 -0.13 11.05 -4.95
N PHE A 43 -0.69 10.19 -5.76
CA PHE A 43 0.00 9.01 -6.32
C PHE A 43 0.75 9.30 -7.63
N SER A 44 1.01 10.56 -7.97
CA SER A 44 1.81 10.90 -9.15
C SER A 44 3.26 10.42 -9.05
N SER A 45 3.84 10.37 -7.84
CA SER A 45 5.18 9.84 -7.57
C SER A 45 5.32 8.34 -7.87
N LEU A 46 4.21 7.57 -7.91
CA LEU A 46 4.26 6.15 -8.29
C LEU A 46 4.81 5.95 -9.71
N ARG A 47 4.72 6.97 -10.57
CA ARG A 47 5.31 6.93 -11.91
C ARG A 47 6.84 6.79 -11.91
N GLU A 48 7.50 7.16 -10.83
CA GLU A 48 8.95 7.01 -10.68
C GLU A 48 9.36 5.52 -10.67
N TYR A 49 8.47 4.62 -10.23
CA TYR A 49 8.68 3.17 -10.26
C TYR A 49 8.64 2.55 -11.66
N LEU A 50 8.29 3.32 -12.68
CA LEU A 50 8.52 2.94 -14.08
C LEU A 50 10.00 3.05 -14.47
N ASN A 51 10.84 3.57 -13.59
CA ASN A 51 12.28 3.58 -13.71
C ASN A 51 12.86 2.50 -12.78
N ASP A 52 13.61 1.58 -13.35
CA ASP A 52 14.23 0.44 -12.67
C ASP A 52 15.09 0.87 -11.45
N GLY A 53 15.84 1.97 -11.59
CA GLY A 53 16.64 2.50 -10.49
C GLY A 53 15.82 2.94 -9.26
N ARG A 54 14.55 3.32 -9.44
CA ARG A 54 13.69 3.71 -8.31
C ARG A 54 13.27 2.50 -7.48
N LEU A 55 12.87 1.41 -8.13
CA LEU A 55 12.50 0.18 -7.45
C LEU A 55 13.66 -0.37 -6.63
N SER A 56 14.86 -0.41 -7.21
CA SER A 56 16.06 -0.90 -6.53
C SER A 56 16.50 -0.03 -5.34
N SER A 57 16.25 1.30 -5.40
CA SER A 57 16.69 2.24 -4.36
C SER A 57 15.66 2.44 -3.24
N ASN A 58 14.39 2.18 -3.49
CA ASN A 58 13.31 2.38 -2.53
C ASN A 58 12.20 1.33 -2.72
N PRO A 59 12.47 0.07 -2.36
CA PRO A 59 11.52 -1.02 -2.57
C PRO A 59 10.40 -1.09 -1.52
N THR A 60 10.43 -0.27 -0.48
CA THR A 60 9.57 -0.39 0.70
C THR A 60 8.44 0.62 0.72
N ILE A 61 7.26 0.18 1.16
CA ILE A 61 6.09 1.01 1.47
C ILE A 61 5.74 0.78 2.94
N LEU A 62 5.57 1.87 3.69
CA LEU A 62 5.06 1.83 5.06
C LEU A 62 3.57 2.19 5.06
N LEU A 63 2.74 1.30 5.60
CA LEU A 63 1.32 1.53 5.84
C LEU A 63 1.07 1.63 7.34
N GLU A 64 0.67 2.80 7.80
CA GLU A 64 0.28 3.02 9.20
C GLU A 64 -1.23 2.82 9.34
N THR A 65 -1.64 2.01 10.31
CA THR A 65 -3.02 1.70 10.65
C THR A 65 -3.23 1.89 12.17
N GLU A 66 -4.44 1.69 12.66
CA GLU A 66 -4.73 1.82 14.10
C GLU A 66 -4.01 0.74 14.96
N ASP A 67 -3.69 -0.40 14.38
CA ASP A 67 -3.01 -1.52 15.05
C ASP A 67 -1.48 -1.49 14.87
N GLY A 68 -0.94 -0.54 14.10
CA GLY A 68 0.49 -0.31 13.99
C GLY A 68 0.98 0.03 12.59
N ALA A 69 2.29 -0.03 12.42
CA ALA A 69 2.96 0.19 11.15
C ALA A 69 3.26 -1.17 10.48
N HIS A 70 2.93 -1.26 9.21
CA HIS A 70 3.12 -2.45 8.37
C HIS A 70 4.07 -2.11 7.24
N GLU A 71 5.14 -2.87 7.12
CA GLU A 71 6.13 -2.71 6.08
C GLU A 71 5.87 -3.67 4.94
N PHE A 72 5.82 -3.14 3.71
CA PHE A 72 5.59 -3.91 2.49
C PHE A 72 6.75 -3.73 1.52
N THR A 73 7.30 -4.82 1.01
CA THR A 73 8.33 -4.77 -0.05
C THR A 73 7.68 -4.92 -1.42
N ILE A 74 7.96 -3.96 -2.30
CA ILE A 74 7.44 -3.95 -3.67
C ILE A 74 8.04 -5.13 -4.44
N PHE A 75 7.19 -5.99 -4.98
CA PHE A 75 7.60 -7.12 -5.82
C PHE A 75 7.24 -6.97 -7.30
N ALA A 76 6.24 -6.15 -7.65
CA ALA A 76 5.86 -5.94 -9.03
C ALA A 76 5.35 -4.52 -9.31
N VAL A 77 5.67 -4.04 -10.51
CA VAL A 77 5.18 -2.78 -11.10
C VAL A 77 4.53 -3.11 -12.43
N ALA A 78 3.23 -2.85 -12.59
CA ALA A 78 2.50 -3.22 -13.79
C ALA A 78 1.54 -2.11 -14.26
N CYS A 79 1.14 -2.19 -15.54
CA CYS A 79 0.06 -1.37 -16.07
C CYS A 79 -1.09 -2.31 -16.49
N VAL A 80 -2.27 -2.04 -15.96
CA VAL A 80 -3.46 -2.86 -16.19
C VAL A 80 -4.65 -2.00 -16.64
N ASP A 81 -5.69 -2.63 -17.18
CA ASP A 81 -6.98 -1.96 -17.40
C ASP A 81 -7.73 -1.81 -16.08
N LYS A 82 -8.56 -0.76 -15.96
CA LYS A 82 -9.42 -0.53 -14.77
C LYS A 82 -10.41 -1.66 -14.48
N LEU A 83 -10.67 -2.54 -15.46
CA LEU A 83 -11.53 -3.72 -15.35
C LEU A 83 -10.72 -5.01 -15.22
N ASP A 84 -9.41 -4.91 -15.01
CA ASP A 84 -8.55 -6.07 -14.82
C ASP A 84 -9.01 -6.92 -13.63
N SER A 85 -8.92 -8.23 -13.77
CA SER A 85 -9.31 -9.19 -12.73
C SER A 85 -8.47 -9.06 -11.45
N TRP A 86 -7.29 -8.39 -11.49
CA TRP A 86 -6.53 -8.04 -10.30
C TRP A 86 -7.36 -7.26 -9.28
N TYR A 87 -8.24 -6.36 -9.75
CA TYR A 87 -9.14 -5.60 -8.87
C TYR A 87 -10.28 -6.43 -8.25
N SER A 88 -10.49 -7.66 -8.71
CA SER A 88 -11.42 -8.61 -8.08
C SER A 88 -10.76 -9.51 -7.05
N PHE A 89 -9.44 -9.54 -7.03
CA PHE A 89 -8.64 -10.30 -6.08
C PHE A 89 -8.50 -9.49 -4.77
N ILE A 90 -9.42 -9.68 -3.83
CA ILE A 90 -9.38 -9.10 -2.48
C ILE A 90 -8.90 -10.17 -1.50
N ASP A 91 -9.61 -11.31 -1.47
CA ASP A 91 -9.27 -12.48 -0.67
C ASP A 91 -9.19 -13.69 -1.59
N ALA A 92 -8.20 -14.54 -1.38
CA ALA A 92 -7.99 -15.73 -2.19
C ALA A 92 -8.92 -16.86 -1.75
N GLU A 93 -9.68 -17.40 -2.68
CA GLU A 93 -10.55 -18.56 -2.41
C GLU A 93 -9.74 -19.85 -2.18
N SER A 94 -8.51 -19.90 -2.68
CA SER A 94 -7.60 -21.05 -2.59
C SER A 94 -6.16 -20.65 -2.90
N GLU A 95 -5.21 -21.52 -2.57
CA GLU A 95 -3.81 -21.39 -2.95
C GLU A 95 -3.63 -21.30 -4.47
N ASP A 96 -4.36 -22.11 -5.23
CA ASP A 96 -4.31 -22.07 -6.70
C ASP A 96 -4.78 -20.72 -7.25
N ALA A 97 -5.87 -20.16 -6.71
CA ALA A 97 -6.39 -18.86 -7.12
C ALA A 97 -5.41 -17.72 -6.78
N PHE A 98 -4.76 -17.78 -5.62
CA PHE A 98 -3.71 -16.83 -5.22
C PHE A 98 -2.53 -16.89 -6.18
N ASN A 99 -2.00 -18.09 -6.41
CA ASN A 99 -0.86 -18.31 -7.28
C ASN A 99 -1.14 -17.87 -8.72
N GLU A 100 -2.34 -18.16 -9.25
CA GLU A 100 -2.75 -17.73 -10.59
C GLU A 100 -2.78 -16.20 -10.70
N ALA A 101 -3.36 -15.51 -9.72
CA ALA A 101 -3.42 -14.05 -9.69
C ALA A 101 -2.01 -13.44 -9.66
N VAL A 102 -1.13 -13.93 -8.79
CA VAL A 102 0.26 -13.46 -8.66
C VAL A 102 1.05 -13.72 -9.95
N GLN A 103 0.97 -14.94 -10.51
CA GLN A 103 1.68 -15.28 -11.75
C GLN A 103 1.23 -14.41 -12.92
N ARG A 104 -0.07 -14.15 -13.04
CA ARG A 104 -0.62 -13.28 -14.09
C ARG A 104 -0.08 -11.86 -14.00
N VAL A 105 0.03 -11.30 -12.80
CA VAL A 105 0.61 -9.97 -12.59
C VAL A 105 2.10 -9.95 -12.95
N ILE A 106 2.86 -10.96 -12.53
CA ILE A 106 4.30 -11.07 -12.83
C ILE A 106 4.53 -11.12 -14.34
N GLN A 107 3.74 -11.91 -15.08
CA GLN A 107 3.86 -12.02 -16.54
C GLN A 107 3.60 -10.70 -17.27
N ASN A 108 2.81 -9.78 -16.69
CA ASN A 108 2.45 -8.49 -17.25
C ASN A 108 3.19 -7.31 -16.61
N ALA A 109 4.10 -7.57 -15.67
CA ALA A 109 4.86 -6.54 -14.98
C ALA A 109 5.93 -5.92 -15.88
N TYR A 110 6.13 -4.61 -15.75
CA TYR A 110 7.31 -3.94 -16.30
C TYR A 110 8.57 -4.36 -15.57
N TYR A 111 8.47 -4.47 -14.27
CA TYR A 111 9.55 -4.84 -13.37
C TYR A 111 9.03 -5.74 -12.26
N THR A 112 9.88 -6.69 -11.84
CA THR A 112 9.69 -7.49 -10.65
C THR A 112 10.93 -7.39 -9.76
N ASN A 113 10.76 -7.54 -8.45
CA ASN A 113 11.81 -7.47 -7.46
C ASN A 113 11.59 -8.52 -6.37
N GLY A 114 12.67 -9.17 -5.95
CA GLY A 114 12.64 -10.18 -4.89
C GLY A 114 11.86 -11.44 -5.26
N ASP A 115 11.47 -12.18 -4.23
CA ASP A 115 10.72 -13.42 -4.35
C ASP A 115 9.23 -13.13 -4.56
N ALA A 116 8.59 -13.92 -5.42
CA ALA A 116 7.15 -13.85 -5.61
C ALA A 116 6.41 -14.16 -4.31
N PRO A 117 5.29 -13.47 -4.03
CA PRO A 117 4.44 -13.81 -2.91
C PRO A 117 3.94 -15.26 -2.99
N VAL A 118 3.75 -15.88 -1.82
CA VAL A 118 3.16 -17.21 -1.67
C VAL A 118 1.81 -17.10 -0.95
N TYR A 119 0.98 -18.12 -1.08
CA TYR A 119 -0.33 -18.17 -0.42
C TYR A 119 -0.19 -17.97 1.11
N GLY A 120 -0.97 -17.03 1.63
CA GLY A 120 -0.89 -16.58 3.03
C GLY A 120 -0.06 -15.30 3.23
N ASP A 121 0.70 -14.86 2.22
CA ASP A 121 1.28 -13.51 2.25
C ASP A 121 0.20 -12.45 2.05
N ARG A 122 0.27 -11.36 2.80
CA ARG A 122 -0.60 -10.20 2.64
C ARG A 122 -0.01 -9.22 1.65
N LEU A 123 -0.85 -8.71 0.74
CA LEU A 123 -0.44 -7.83 -0.35
C LEU A 123 -1.00 -6.42 -0.16
N LEU A 124 -0.26 -5.43 -0.66
CA LEU A 124 -0.68 -4.04 -0.78
C LEU A 124 -0.59 -3.63 -2.25
N THR A 125 -1.68 -3.18 -2.82
CA THR A 125 -1.75 -2.63 -4.17
C THR A 125 -2.01 -1.13 -4.12
N LEU A 126 -1.06 -0.31 -4.59
CA LEU A 126 -1.29 1.11 -4.83
C LEU A 126 -1.68 1.31 -6.29
N SER A 127 -2.82 1.92 -6.57
CA SER A 127 -3.39 2.09 -7.91
C SER A 127 -3.63 3.55 -8.25
N THR A 128 -3.17 3.97 -9.45
CA THR A 128 -3.42 5.31 -9.97
C THR A 128 -3.69 5.31 -11.47
N CYS A 129 -4.28 6.40 -11.97
CA CYS A 129 -4.48 6.59 -13.42
C CYS A 129 -3.13 6.76 -14.12
N TYR A 130 -2.94 6.07 -15.26
CA TYR A 130 -1.71 6.16 -16.04
C TYR A 130 -1.97 5.97 -17.53
N GLY A 131 -1.10 6.60 -18.35
CA GLY A 131 -1.15 6.46 -19.82
C GLY A 131 -2.13 7.41 -20.51
N SER A 132 -2.33 7.18 -21.79
CA SER A 132 -3.15 8.01 -22.67
C SER A 132 -4.64 7.65 -22.64
N THR A 133 -4.99 6.48 -22.12
CA THR A 133 -6.38 6.02 -22.05
C THR A 133 -6.98 6.27 -20.67
N ARG A 134 -8.30 6.47 -20.62
CA ARG A 134 -9.01 6.63 -19.34
C ARG A 134 -9.11 5.34 -18.55
N SER A 135 -8.81 4.21 -19.17
CA SER A 135 -8.91 2.89 -18.54
C SER A 135 -7.59 2.39 -17.95
N SER A 136 -6.45 2.89 -18.43
CA SER A 136 -5.14 2.44 -17.95
C SER A 136 -4.85 2.84 -16.52
N ARG A 137 -4.29 1.91 -15.76
CA ARG A 137 -3.87 2.07 -14.36
C ARG A 137 -2.44 1.59 -14.18
N LEU A 138 -1.65 2.40 -13.51
CA LEU A 138 -0.38 1.95 -12.93
C LEU A 138 -0.68 1.34 -11.58
N ILE A 139 -0.21 0.13 -11.34
CA ILE A 139 -0.27 -0.54 -10.05
C ILE A 139 1.14 -0.86 -9.56
N ILE A 140 1.35 -0.58 -8.28
CA ILE A 140 2.53 -1.00 -7.52
C ILE A 140 2.05 -2.04 -6.54
N ILE A 141 2.63 -3.23 -6.57
CA ILE A 141 2.20 -4.34 -5.74
C ILE A 141 3.34 -4.74 -4.82
N ALA A 142 3.05 -4.79 -3.54
CA ALA A 142 4.01 -5.08 -2.49
C ALA A 142 3.51 -6.22 -1.60
N LYS A 143 4.44 -6.97 -1.03
CA LYS A 143 4.21 -8.05 -0.08
C LYS A 143 4.58 -7.57 1.31
N GLU A 144 3.76 -7.88 2.31
CA GLU A 144 4.05 -7.55 3.71
C GLU A 144 5.27 -8.32 4.20
N GLU A 145 6.21 -7.59 4.78
CA GLU A 145 7.34 -8.15 5.52
C GLU A 145 6.89 -8.37 6.96
N ASN A 146 7.13 -9.55 7.51
CA ASN A 146 6.83 -9.99 8.88
C ASN A 146 5.95 -9.05 9.75
N ALA A 147 4.69 -9.36 9.89
CA ALA A 147 3.66 -8.60 10.63
C ALA A 147 3.96 -8.34 12.13
N ASN A 148 5.18 -8.59 12.64
CA ASN A 148 5.49 -8.59 14.08
C ASN A 148 6.73 -7.82 14.53
N VAL A 149 7.37 -7.02 13.68
CA VAL A 149 8.66 -6.37 14.07
C VAL A 149 8.47 -5.24 15.10
N TRP A 150 7.29 -4.62 15.16
CA TRP A 150 7.08 -3.44 16.02
C TRP A 150 6.37 -3.72 17.35
N LYS A 151 5.87 -4.92 17.59
CA LYS A 151 5.23 -5.28 18.88
C LYS A 151 6.21 -5.64 20.01
N THR A 152 7.51 -5.78 19.74
CA THR A 152 8.51 -6.25 20.73
C THR A 152 9.30 -5.13 21.41
N GLU A 153 9.27 -3.88 20.94
CA GLU A 153 10.05 -2.80 21.58
C GLU A 153 9.29 -1.96 22.61
N SER A 154 7.96 -2.09 22.71
CA SER A 154 7.17 -1.34 23.71
C SER A 154 6.85 -2.09 24.99
N ALA A 155 7.29 -3.35 25.15
CA ALA A 155 6.96 -4.20 26.31
C ALA A 155 8.09 -4.32 27.36
N ASP A 156 9.24 -3.69 27.16
CA ASP A 156 10.36 -3.77 28.12
C ASP A 156 10.99 -2.39 28.44
N ALA A 157 10.17 -1.45 28.86
CA ALA A 157 10.62 -0.26 29.57
C ALA A 157 10.13 -0.32 31.02
N GLY A 158 10.82 -1.16 31.78
CA GLY A 158 11.18 -1.09 33.19
C GLY A 158 10.22 -0.38 34.14
N THR A 159 9.58 -1.16 34.97
CA THR A 159 9.36 -0.79 36.36
C THR A 159 10.72 -0.56 37.03
N ASP A 160 11.09 0.70 37.25
CA ASP A 160 11.86 1.03 38.43
C ASP A 160 11.37 2.37 38.99
N GLY A 161 11.10 2.32 40.29
CA GLY A 161 10.48 3.39 41.05
C GLY A 161 11.45 4.53 41.37
N GLY A 162 10.90 5.69 41.53
CA GLY A 162 11.66 6.85 42.04
C GLY A 162 10.86 8.15 41.98
N ASN A 163 10.10 8.36 42.99
CA ASN A 163 9.52 9.59 43.54
C ASN A 163 10.31 10.88 43.20
N SER A 164 9.64 11.92 42.73
CA SER A 164 9.58 13.28 43.29
C SER A 164 9.21 14.33 42.25
N ASP A 165 8.07 14.99 42.57
CA ASP A 165 7.78 16.43 42.53
C ASP A 165 8.07 17.36 41.36
N GLU A 166 6.98 18.07 41.05
CA GLU A 166 6.84 19.47 40.62
C GLU A 166 7.26 19.92 39.22
N GLY A 167 6.31 20.53 38.56
CA GLY A 167 6.56 21.53 37.54
C GLY A 167 5.51 21.65 36.43
N LEU A 168 4.40 22.34 36.74
CA LEU A 168 3.55 22.99 35.73
C LEU A 168 4.41 23.73 34.70
N LEU A 169 4.06 23.64 33.42
CA LEU A 169 3.80 24.83 32.58
C LEU A 169 3.12 24.46 31.27
N ARG A 170 2.04 25.15 30.99
CA ARG A 170 1.26 25.24 29.75
C ARG A 170 2.11 25.91 28.65
N TYR A 171 1.96 25.42 27.40
CA TYR A 171 1.57 26.24 26.24
C TYR A 171 0.93 25.36 25.20
#